data_e85a39891a0d4cd6d5ef000d56839caf
#
_entry.id   e85a39891a0d4cd6d5ef000d56839caf
#
_cell.length_a   1.000
_cell.length_b   1.000
_cell.length_c   1.000
_cell.angle_alpha   90.00
_cell.angle_beta   90.00
_cell.angle_gamma   90.00
#
_symmetry.space_group_name_H-M   'P 1'
#
loop_
_entity.id
_entity.type
_entity.pdbx_description
1 polymer ?
#
loop_
_entity_poly.entity_id
_entity_poly.type
_entity_poly.pdbx_seq_one_letter_code
_entity_poly.pdbx_strand_id
1 'polypeptide(L)'
;EMSASLVGSEMCIRDRAQSNEELLRLNDKLNSMNSELNDKNDELCEINNIKEHYIAQFFDVCFSYIHKMEKYQNMLYKIAINKCYEELIKKLKSSALIDDELDALYTRFDRVFLNLYPTFVSDFNALLKDDEKIILKQDALLNRELRIYALLRLGITDSNKIAQFLRYSLKTIYNYRTKMRNKARGAREDFEQEVMRIGTF
;
A
#
# COMPACT_ATOMS: atom_id res chain seq x y z
N GLU A 1 50.29 -61.32 8.05
CA GLU A 1 50.52 -59.82 7.98
C GLU A 1 49.92 -59.19 6.74
N MET A 2 49.74 -59.84 5.61
CA MET A 2 49.09 -59.27 4.37
C MET A 2 47.58 -59.01 4.52
N SER A 3 46.83 -59.73 5.31
CA SER A 3 45.38 -59.57 5.45
C SER A 3 44.96 -58.32 6.22
N ALA A 4 45.74 -57.89 7.23
CA ALA A 4 45.45 -56.69 8.01
C ALA A 4 45.67 -55.38 7.22
N SER A 5 46.60 -55.35 6.27
CA SER A 5 46.88 -54.23 5.38
C SER A 5 45.76 -54.00 4.36
N LEU A 6 45.19 -55.11 3.84
CA LEU A 6 44.04 -55.06 2.88
C LEU A 6 42.77 -54.52 3.58
N VAL A 7 42.45 -54.96 4.81
CA VAL A 7 41.28 -54.52 5.56
C VAL A 7 41.38 -53.02 5.93
N GLY A 8 42.58 -52.54 6.28
CA GLY A 8 42.79 -51.10 6.54
C GLY A 8 42.64 -50.23 5.27
N SER A 9 43.07 -50.75 4.12
CA SER A 9 42.92 -50.06 2.85
C SER A 9 41.45 -49.99 2.39
N GLU A 10 40.69 -51.06 2.54
CA GLU A 10 39.23 -51.09 2.19
C GLU A 10 38.44 -50.18 3.13
N MET A 11 38.75 -50.08 4.41
CA MET A 11 38.10 -49.18 5.35
C MET A 11 38.37 -47.74 4.97
N CYS A 12 39.60 -47.37 4.63
CA CYS A 12 39.97 -46.03 4.20
C CYS A 12 39.30 -45.61 2.87
N ILE A 13 39.11 -46.55 1.93
CA ILE A 13 38.39 -46.31 0.66
C ILE A 13 36.92 -46.09 0.94
N ARG A 14 36.28 -46.84 1.83
CA ARG A 14 34.87 -46.70 2.18
C ARG A 14 34.61 -45.36 2.89
N ASP A 15 35.45 -44.97 3.86
CA ASP A 15 35.35 -43.70 4.56
C ASP A 15 35.47 -42.50 3.59
N ARG A 16 36.39 -42.60 2.61
CA ARG A 16 36.58 -41.60 1.57
C ARG A 16 35.35 -41.49 0.63
N ALA A 17 34.78 -42.64 0.26
CA ALA A 17 33.60 -42.71 -0.57
C ALA A 17 32.39 -42.08 0.15
N GLN A 18 32.22 -42.37 1.45
CA GLN A 18 31.15 -41.79 2.28
C GLN A 18 31.32 -40.28 2.46
N SER A 19 32.55 -39.83 2.70
CA SER A 19 32.86 -38.38 2.80
C SER A 19 32.60 -37.65 1.46
N ASN A 20 32.93 -38.25 0.35
CA ASN A 20 32.65 -37.68 -0.98
C ASN A 20 31.13 -37.59 -1.25
N GLU A 21 30.36 -38.59 -0.86
CA GLU A 21 28.90 -38.58 -1.03
C GLU A 21 28.28 -37.46 -0.17
N GLU A 22 28.76 -37.26 1.07
CA GLU A 22 28.31 -36.17 1.93
C GLU A 22 28.69 -34.79 1.38
N LEU A 23 29.90 -34.64 0.84
CA LEU A 23 30.32 -33.39 0.17
C LEU A 23 29.46 -33.07 -1.04
N LEU A 24 29.08 -34.08 -1.87
CA LEU A 24 28.18 -33.87 -2.99
C LEU A 24 26.79 -33.40 -2.53
N ARG A 25 26.21 -34.03 -1.51
CA ARG A 25 24.93 -33.63 -0.93
C ARG A 25 24.96 -32.20 -0.35
N LEU A 26 26.05 -31.84 0.34
CA LEU A 26 26.23 -30.49 0.87
C LEU A 26 26.37 -29.47 -0.26
N ASN A 27 27.09 -29.81 -1.32
CA ASN A 27 27.25 -28.93 -2.49
C ASN A 27 25.92 -28.72 -3.22
N ASP A 28 25.12 -29.77 -3.42
CA ASP A 28 23.80 -29.66 -4.01
C ASP A 28 22.87 -28.80 -3.17
N LYS A 29 22.89 -29.00 -1.84
CA LYS A 29 22.12 -28.17 -0.90
C LYS A 29 22.55 -26.70 -0.95
N LEU A 30 23.85 -26.45 -1.01
CA LEU A 30 24.41 -25.11 -1.09
C LEU A 30 24.02 -24.42 -2.40
N ASN A 31 24.05 -25.12 -3.51
CA ASN A 31 23.61 -24.60 -4.82
C ASN A 31 22.12 -24.29 -4.83
N SER A 32 21.29 -25.15 -4.24
CA SER A 32 19.84 -24.89 -4.10
C SER A 32 19.56 -23.66 -3.24
N MET A 33 20.24 -23.53 -2.09
CA MET A 33 20.09 -22.37 -1.22
C MET A 33 20.60 -21.07 -1.87
N ASN A 34 21.69 -21.12 -2.65
CA ASN A 34 22.16 -19.96 -3.40
C ASN A 34 21.16 -19.53 -4.49
N SER A 35 20.54 -20.47 -5.19
CA SER A 35 19.48 -20.15 -6.16
C SER A 35 18.30 -19.47 -5.48
N GLU A 36 17.81 -20.02 -4.36
CA GLU A 36 16.72 -19.42 -3.60
C GLU A 36 17.08 -18.03 -3.07
N LEU A 37 18.32 -17.86 -2.60
CA LEU A 37 18.80 -16.56 -2.12
C LEU A 37 18.84 -15.51 -3.24
N ASN A 38 19.29 -15.90 -4.44
CA ASN A 38 19.31 -15.01 -5.60
C ASN A 38 17.89 -14.62 -6.00
N ASP A 39 16.95 -15.57 -6.07
CA ASP A 39 15.55 -15.29 -6.39
C ASP A 39 14.93 -14.31 -5.37
N LYS A 40 15.21 -14.51 -4.08
CA LYS A 40 14.76 -13.58 -3.03
C LYS A 40 15.41 -12.20 -3.12
N ASN A 41 16.68 -12.14 -3.50
CA ASN A 41 17.38 -10.88 -3.67
C ASN A 41 16.81 -10.07 -4.86
N ASP A 42 16.50 -10.75 -5.96
CA ASP A 42 15.87 -10.13 -7.12
C ASP A 42 14.46 -9.61 -6.79
N GLU A 43 13.66 -10.40 -6.05
CA GLU A 43 12.36 -9.97 -5.53
C GLU A 43 12.47 -8.72 -4.64
N LEU A 44 13.47 -8.69 -3.74
CA LEU A 44 13.73 -7.53 -2.87
C LEU A 44 14.15 -6.30 -3.66
N CYS A 45 14.99 -6.46 -4.69
CA CYS A 45 15.38 -5.37 -5.58
C CYS A 45 14.18 -4.78 -6.31
N GLU A 46 13.28 -5.62 -6.83
CA GLU A 46 12.07 -5.18 -7.50
C GLU A 46 11.15 -4.41 -6.54
N ILE A 47 10.91 -4.94 -5.33
CA ILE A 47 10.12 -4.26 -4.31
C ILE A 47 10.73 -2.89 -3.93
N ASN A 48 12.07 -2.82 -3.83
CA ASN A 48 12.75 -1.57 -3.50
C ASN A 48 12.61 -0.53 -4.62
N ASN A 49 12.73 -0.94 -5.89
CA ASN A 49 12.52 -0.06 -7.04
C ASN A 49 11.09 0.49 -7.08
N ILE A 50 10.10 -0.35 -6.78
CA ILE A 50 8.70 0.07 -6.67
C ILE A 50 8.54 1.10 -5.55
N LYS A 51 9.14 0.86 -4.39
CA LYS A 51 9.11 1.80 -3.26
C LYS A 51 9.74 3.14 -3.61
N GLU A 52 10.91 3.15 -4.26
CA GLU A 52 11.59 4.37 -4.70
C GLU A 52 10.73 5.17 -5.69
N HIS A 53 10.07 4.47 -6.61
CA HIS A 53 9.14 5.10 -7.54
C HIS A 53 7.99 5.82 -6.82
N TYR A 54 7.39 5.19 -5.79
CA TYR A 54 6.32 5.83 -5.01
C TYR A 54 6.82 7.01 -4.18
N ILE A 55 8.05 6.95 -3.65
CA ILE A 55 8.67 8.08 -2.95
C ILE A 55 8.86 9.26 -3.92
N ALA A 56 9.36 9.02 -5.12
CA ALA A 56 9.50 10.06 -6.14
C ALA A 56 8.15 10.69 -6.50
N GLN A 57 7.11 9.89 -6.74
CA GLN A 57 5.75 10.38 -6.98
C GLN A 57 5.20 11.21 -5.81
N PHE A 58 5.50 10.83 -4.57
CA PHE A 58 5.10 11.59 -3.39
C PHE A 58 5.75 12.98 -3.38
N PHE A 59 7.05 13.08 -3.71
CA PHE A 59 7.73 14.37 -3.82
C PHE A 59 7.15 15.24 -4.93
N ASP A 60 6.83 14.66 -6.10
CA ASP A 60 6.18 15.39 -7.19
C ASP A 60 4.83 15.99 -6.74
N VAL A 61 4.05 15.25 -5.97
CA VAL A 61 2.81 15.75 -5.36
C VAL A 61 3.11 16.93 -4.43
N CYS A 62 4.08 16.80 -3.53
CA CYS A 62 4.45 17.86 -2.59
C CYS A 62 4.89 19.14 -3.31
N PHE A 63 5.78 19.03 -4.31
CA PHE A 63 6.25 20.17 -5.10
C PHE A 63 5.09 20.82 -5.88
N SER A 64 4.19 20.02 -6.46
CA SER A 64 3.00 20.54 -7.13
C SER A 64 2.13 21.38 -6.18
N TYR A 65 1.92 20.93 -4.94
CA TYR A 65 1.16 21.70 -3.96
C TYR A 65 1.86 22.99 -3.54
N ILE A 66 3.18 22.97 -3.31
CA ILE A 66 3.94 24.17 -2.99
C ILE A 66 3.79 25.20 -4.12
N HIS A 67 3.96 24.76 -5.37
CA HIS A 67 3.82 25.66 -6.53
C HIS A 67 2.41 26.23 -6.67
N LYS A 68 1.37 25.46 -6.39
CA LYS A 68 -0.03 25.94 -6.36
C LYS A 68 -0.25 26.97 -5.27
N MET A 69 0.32 26.77 -4.08
CA MET A 69 0.26 27.73 -2.98
C MET A 69 0.93 29.06 -3.35
N GLU A 70 2.11 29.01 -3.97
CA GLU A 70 2.82 30.20 -4.45
C GLU A 70 2.01 30.97 -5.51
N LYS A 71 1.41 30.25 -6.47
CA LYS A 71 0.52 30.86 -7.47
C LYS A 71 -0.68 31.53 -6.81
N TYR A 72 -1.31 30.89 -5.84
CA TYR A 72 -2.46 31.44 -5.13
C TYR A 72 -2.08 32.67 -4.32
N GLN A 73 -0.95 32.63 -3.60
CA GLN A 73 -0.41 33.77 -2.87
C GLN A 73 -0.15 34.95 -3.79
N ASN A 74 0.51 34.70 -4.94
CA ASN A 74 0.82 35.74 -5.93
C ASN A 74 -0.45 36.36 -6.53
N MET A 75 -1.50 35.55 -6.75
CA MET A 75 -2.79 36.02 -7.23
C MET A 75 -3.45 36.96 -6.21
N LEU A 76 -3.52 36.54 -4.93
CA LEU A 76 -4.08 37.37 -3.86
C LEU A 76 -3.31 38.66 -3.68
N TYR A 77 -1.97 38.60 -3.75
CA TYR A 77 -1.10 39.77 -3.68
C TYR A 77 -1.39 40.78 -4.80
N LYS A 78 -1.53 40.33 -6.05
CA LYS A 78 -1.90 41.19 -7.20
C LYS A 78 -3.27 41.87 -7.00
N ILE A 79 -4.27 41.14 -6.51
CA ILE A 79 -5.61 41.67 -6.24
C ILE A 79 -5.53 42.76 -5.13
N ALA A 80 -4.73 42.50 -4.10
CA ALA A 80 -4.53 43.42 -2.98
C ALA A 80 -3.85 44.73 -3.41
N ILE A 81 -2.78 44.67 -4.21
CA ILE A 81 -2.07 45.86 -4.73
C ILE A 81 -2.98 46.70 -5.61
N ASN A 82 -3.82 46.04 -6.44
CA ASN A 82 -4.78 46.76 -7.29
C ASN A 82 -5.97 47.33 -6.52
N LYS A 83 -5.98 47.21 -5.17
CA LYS A 83 -7.02 47.70 -4.27
C LYS A 83 -8.43 47.12 -4.58
N CYS A 84 -8.50 45.96 -5.22
CA CYS A 84 -9.77 45.28 -5.53
C CYS A 84 -10.25 44.47 -4.31
N TYR A 85 -10.55 45.18 -3.21
CA TYR A 85 -10.83 44.51 -1.91
C TYR A 85 -12.07 43.62 -1.94
N GLU A 86 -13.10 43.99 -2.69
CA GLU A 86 -14.31 43.14 -2.82
C GLU A 86 -14.00 41.82 -3.48
N GLU A 87 -13.19 41.81 -4.54
CA GLU A 87 -12.73 40.61 -5.21
C GLU A 87 -11.83 39.78 -4.30
N LEU A 88 -10.93 40.42 -3.54
CA LEU A 88 -10.07 39.76 -2.56
C LEU A 88 -10.91 39.01 -1.52
N ILE A 89 -11.91 39.67 -0.94
CA ILE A 89 -12.80 39.06 0.05
C ILE A 89 -13.59 37.92 -0.54
N LYS A 90 -14.10 38.06 -1.80
CA LYS A 90 -14.81 37.01 -2.52
C LYS A 90 -13.92 35.78 -2.73
N LYS A 91 -12.67 35.96 -3.16
CA LYS A 91 -11.70 34.87 -3.35
C LYS A 91 -11.34 34.19 -2.03
N LEU A 92 -11.12 34.94 -0.95
CA LEU A 92 -10.81 34.37 0.36
C LEU A 92 -11.99 33.60 1.00
N LYS A 93 -13.23 34.00 0.70
CA LYS A 93 -14.44 33.29 1.17
C LYS A 93 -14.79 32.06 0.32
N SER A 94 -14.27 31.97 -0.89
CA SER A 94 -14.59 30.86 -1.79
C SER A 94 -13.81 29.61 -1.42
N SER A 95 -14.48 28.49 -1.23
CA SER A 95 -13.87 27.16 -1.06
C SER A 95 -13.58 26.46 -2.39
N ALA A 96 -14.03 27.01 -3.51
CA ALA A 96 -14.00 26.32 -4.81
C ALA A 96 -12.60 25.78 -5.18
N LEU A 97 -11.55 26.60 -4.97
CA LEU A 97 -10.19 26.16 -5.23
C LEU A 97 -9.78 24.96 -4.38
N ILE A 98 -10.19 24.99 -3.10
CA ILE A 98 -9.86 23.91 -2.14
C ILE A 98 -10.64 22.66 -2.51
N ASP A 99 -11.89 22.79 -2.92
CA ASP A 99 -12.75 21.67 -3.29
C ASP A 99 -12.25 21.00 -4.56
N ASP A 100 -11.85 21.78 -5.59
CA ASP A 100 -11.25 21.26 -6.84
C ASP A 100 -9.93 20.50 -6.56
N GLU A 101 -9.08 21.05 -5.68
CA GLU A 101 -7.81 20.41 -5.31
C GLU A 101 -8.01 19.12 -4.49
N LEU A 102 -9.05 19.08 -3.66
CA LEU A 102 -9.41 17.86 -2.92
C LEU A 102 -9.89 16.76 -3.85
N ASP A 103 -10.73 17.09 -4.83
CA ASP A 103 -11.20 16.12 -5.81
C ASP A 103 -10.04 15.56 -6.65
N ALA A 104 -9.11 16.43 -7.04
CA ALA A 104 -7.88 16.01 -7.73
C ALA A 104 -7.00 15.10 -6.84
N LEU A 105 -6.86 15.44 -5.53
CA LEU A 105 -6.13 14.62 -4.57
C LEU A 105 -6.77 13.24 -4.40
N TYR A 106 -8.09 13.19 -4.23
CA TYR A 106 -8.80 11.90 -4.07
C TYR A 106 -8.70 11.04 -5.33
N THR A 107 -8.82 11.63 -6.51
CA THR A 107 -8.67 10.90 -7.78
C THR A 107 -7.26 10.32 -7.92
N ARG A 108 -6.23 11.09 -7.55
CA ARG A 108 -4.84 10.62 -7.56
C ARG A 108 -4.62 9.53 -6.52
N PHE A 109 -5.12 9.71 -5.29
CA PHE A 109 -5.08 8.71 -4.24
C PHE A 109 -5.71 7.39 -4.68
N ASP A 110 -6.94 7.43 -5.20
CA ASP A 110 -7.66 6.25 -5.66
C ASP A 110 -6.87 5.48 -6.73
N ARG A 111 -6.29 6.21 -7.69
CA ARG A 111 -5.49 5.60 -8.77
C ARG A 111 -4.23 4.93 -8.24
N VAL A 112 -3.46 5.62 -7.40
CA VAL A 112 -2.23 5.08 -6.80
C VAL A 112 -2.55 3.88 -5.92
N PHE A 113 -3.60 3.98 -5.12
CA PHE A 113 -4.04 2.89 -4.25
C PHE A 113 -4.47 1.64 -5.04
N LEU A 114 -5.26 1.80 -6.10
CA LEU A 114 -5.71 0.68 -6.92
C LEU A 114 -4.60 0.09 -7.80
N ASN A 115 -3.56 0.86 -8.11
CA ASN A 115 -2.35 0.30 -8.73
C ASN A 115 -1.59 -0.62 -7.75
N LEU A 116 -1.55 -0.27 -6.45
CA LEU A 116 -0.97 -1.12 -5.40
C LEU A 116 -1.84 -2.34 -5.07
N TYR A 117 -3.15 -2.16 -5.09
CA TYR A 117 -4.14 -3.18 -4.71
C TYR A 117 -5.24 -3.32 -5.78
N PRO A 118 -4.94 -3.92 -6.95
CA PRO A 118 -5.87 -3.98 -8.07
C PRO A 118 -7.18 -4.71 -7.75
N THR A 119 -7.12 -5.70 -6.87
CA THR A 119 -8.27 -6.54 -6.47
C THR A 119 -9.02 -6.00 -5.25
N PHE A 120 -8.60 -4.85 -4.68
CA PHE A 120 -9.11 -4.36 -3.40
C PHE A 120 -10.64 -4.29 -3.35
N VAL A 121 -11.29 -3.77 -4.38
CA VAL A 121 -12.76 -3.61 -4.40
C VAL A 121 -13.48 -4.95 -4.44
N SER A 122 -12.97 -5.91 -5.19
CA SER A 122 -13.53 -7.27 -5.25
C SER A 122 -13.35 -8.01 -3.94
N ASP A 123 -12.15 -7.93 -3.36
CA ASP A 123 -11.80 -8.60 -2.11
C ASP A 123 -12.56 -7.99 -0.92
N PHE A 124 -12.68 -6.66 -0.90
CA PHE A 124 -13.52 -5.96 0.07
C PHE A 124 -14.98 -6.38 -0.02
N ASN A 125 -15.53 -6.50 -1.22
CA ASN A 125 -16.89 -6.96 -1.44
C ASN A 125 -17.08 -8.45 -1.04
N ALA A 126 -16.05 -9.27 -1.10
CA ALA A 126 -16.09 -10.65 -0.64
C ALA A 126 -16.27 -10.76 0.89
N LEU A 127 -15.83 -9.75 1.64
CA LEU A 127 -16.02 -9.64 3.09
C LEU A 127 -17.44 -9.18 3.49
N LEU A 128 -18.24 -8.69 2.56
CA LEU A 128 -19.59 -8.19 2.80
C LEU A 128 -20.65 -9.27 2.50
N LYS A 129 -21.84 -9.10 3.09
CA LYS A 129 -23.02 -9.87 2.73
C LYS A 129 -23.40 -9.62 1.28
N ASP A 130 -24.01 -10.59 0.61
CA ASP A 130 -24.27 -10.51 -0.84
C ASP A 130 -25.20 -9.36 -1.25
N ASP A 131 -26.15 -9.02 -0.39
CA ASP A 131 -27.08 -7.90 -0.54
C ASP A 131 -26.51 -6.53 -0.16
N GLU A 132 -25.32 -6.51 0.46
CA GLU A 132 -24.67 -5.30 0.97
C GLU A 132 -23.39 -4.91 0.21
N LYS A 133 -23.11 -5.58 -0.91
CA LYS A 133 -21.94 -5.30 -1.75
C LYS A 133 -21.98 -3.87 -2.31
N ILE A 134 -20.81 -3.25 -2.34
CA ILE A 134 -20.65 -1.91 -2.87
C ILE A 134 -20.59 -1.97 -4.39
N ILE A 135 -21.52 -1.27 -5.04
CA ILE A 135 -21.54 -1.05 -6.49
C ILE A 135 -21.05 0.37 -6.74
N LEU A 136 -19.92 0.48 -7.44
CA LEU A 136 -19.37 1.78 -7.83
C LEU A 136 -20.14 2.39 -9.00
N LYS A 137 -20.25 3.72 -9.04
CA LYS A 137 -20.75 4.46 -10.20
C LYS A 137 -19.75 4.35 -11.36
N GLN A 138 -20.25 4.55 -12.58
CA GLN A 138 -19.55 4.27 -13.84
C GLN A 138 -18.16 4.89 -13.99
N ASP A 139 -17.85 6.00 -13.33
CA ASP A 139 -16.54 6.67 -13.40
C ASP A 139 -15.82 6.78 -12.03
N ALA A 140 -16.37 6.15 -10.99
CA ALA A 140 -15.79 6.24 -9.66
C ALA A 140 -14.80 5.10 -9.42
N LEU A 141 -13.54 5.44 -9.13
CA LEU A 141 -12.51 4.49 -8.74
C LEU A 141 -12.76 3.92 -7.35
N LEU A 142 -12.99 4.80 -6.38
CA LEU A 142 -13.41 4.46 -5.02
C LEU A 142 -14.53 5.40 -4.57
N ASN A 143 -15.42 4.90 -3.73
CA ASN A 143 -16.40 5.74 -3.05
C ASN A 143 -15.87 6.18 -1.67
N ARG A 144 -16.67 6.95 -0.93
CA ARG A 144 -16.30 7.47 0.41
C ARG A 144 -16.01 6.37 1.41
N GLU A 145 -16.82 5.31 1.41
CA GLU A 145 -16.67 4.17 2.30
C GLU A 145 -15.37 3.42 2.00
N LEU A 146 -15.11 3.11 0.74
CA LEU A 146 -13.90 2.40 0.31
C LEU A 146 -12.62 3.20 0.57
N ARG A 147 -12.65 4.55 0.44
CA ARG A 147 -11.46 5.38 0.79
C ARG A 147 -11.10 5.29 2.26
N ILE A 148 -12.09 5.21 3.17
CA ILE A 148 -11.82 4.99 4.60
C ILE A 148 -11.06 3.68 4.80
N TYR A 149 -11.52 2.61 4.15
CA TYR A 149 -10.91 1.29 4.27
C TYR A 149 -9.61 1.13 3.46
N ALA A 150 -9.44 1.89 2.39
CA ALA A 150 -8.16 2.03 1.69
C ALA A 150 -7.09 2.65 2.60
N LEU A 151 -7.44 3.69 3.36
CA LEU A 151 -6.55 4.29 4.36
C LEU A 151 -6.21 3.30 5.50
N LEU A 152 -7.20 2.54 5.98
CA LEU A 152 -6.99 1.47 6.96
C LEU A 152 -6.03 0.40 6.40
N ARG A 153 -6.21 -0.01 5.14
CA ARG A 153 -5.32 -0.98 4.48
C ARG A 153 -3.87 -0.47 4.38
N LEU A 154 -3.66 0.83 4.21
CA LEU A 154 -2.34 1.47 4.25
C LEU A 154 -1.78 1.66 5.67
N GLY A 155 -2.45 1.15 6.70
CA GLY A 155 -2.02 1.24 8.10
C GLY A 155 -2.41 2.55 8.81
N ILE A 156 -3.21 3.42 8.17
CA ILE A 156 -3.74 4.63 8.79
C ILE A 156 -5.02 4.27 9.56
N THR A 157 -4.87 3.80 10.80
CA THR A 157 -5.98 3.29 11.63
C THR A 157 -6.63 4.38 12.49
N ASP A 158 -5.94 5.50 12.71
CA ASP A 158 -6.44 6.62 13.54
C ASP A 158 -7.58 7.34 12.83
N SER A 159 -8.77 7.30 13.45
CA SER A 159 -9.97 7.94 12.92
C SER A 159 -9.85 9.47 12.80
N ASN A 160 -9.02 10.14 13.62
CA ASN A 160 -8.78 11.58 13.49
C ASN A 160 -7.99 11.89 12.22
N LYS A 161 -6.93 11.09 11.93
CA LYS A 161 -6.15 11.25 10.69
C LYS A 161 -7.01 10.99 9.45
N ILE A 162 -7.84 9.95 9.49
CA ILE A 162 -8.79 9.65 8.40
C ILE A 162 -9.79 10.80 8.22
N ALA A 163 -10.33 11.33 9.30
CA ALA A 163 -11.28 12.46 9.27
C ALA A 163 -10.63 13.72 8.68
N GLN A 164 -9.40 14.03 9.05
CA GLN A 164 -8.62 15.14 8.48
C GLN A 164 -8.36 14.95 6.98
N PHE A 165 -7.91 13.77 6.58
CA PHE A 165 -7.63 13.45 5.17
C PHE A 165 -8.87 13.57 4.29
N LEU A 166 -10.01 13.01 4.75
CA LEU A 166 -11.26 13.02 3.99
C LEU A 166 -12.11 14.28 4.22
N ARG A 167 -11.69 15.20 5.10
CA ARG A 167 -12.42 16.38 5.52
C ARG A 167 -13.83 16.09 6.04
N TYR A 168 -13.93 15.02 6.80
CA TYR A 168 -15.15 14.62 7.49
C TYR A 168 -15.06 14.89 8.98
N SER A 169 -16.22 14.99 9.64
CA SER A 169 -16.25 14.96 11.10
C SER A 169 -15.83 13.58 11.61
N LEU A 170 -15.21 13.55 12.79
CA LEU A 170 -14.87 12.29 13.45
C LEU A 170 -16.10 11.39 13.64
N LYS A 171 -17.26 11.99 13.96
CA LYS A 171 -18.54 11.29 14.06
C LYS A 171 -18.93 10.62 12.76
N THR A 172 -18.69 11.29 11.61
CA THR A 172 -18.96 10.74 10.29
C THR A 172 -18.11 9.48 10.02
N ILE A 173 -16.82 9.52 10.37
CA ILE A 173 -15.93 8.37 10.22
C ILE A 173 -16.42 7.19 11.08
N TYR A 174 -16.75 7.42 12.34
CA TYR A 174 -17.28 6.37 13.22
C TYR A 174 -18.59 5.77 12.67
N ASN A 175 -19.48 6.59 12.13
CA ASN A 175 -20.72 6.12 11.52
C ASN A 175 -20.45 5.22 10.31
N TYR A 176 -19.54 5.60 9.41
CA TYR A 176 -19.16 4.76 8.26
C TYR A 176 -18.52 3.45 8.72
N ARG A 177 -17.57 3.48 9.65
CA ARG A 177 -16.92 2.27 10.18
C ARG A 177 -17.93 1.33 10.83
N THR A 178 -18.84 1.86 11.65
CA THR A 178 -19.90 1.08 12.29
C THR A 178 -20.85 0.47 11.26
N LYS A 179 -21.29 1.29 10.27
CA LYS A 179 -22.18 0.83 9.21
C LYS A 179 -21.56 -0.33 8.42
N MET A 180 -20.29 -0.20 8.03
CA MET A 180 -19.63 -1.24 7.24
C MET A 180 -19.37 -2.53 8.04
N ARG A 181 -18.97 -2.42 9.31
CA ARG A 181 -18.84 -3.59 10.19
C ARG A 181 -20.17 -4.36 10.35
N ASN A 182 -21.32 -3.67 10.34
CA ASN A 182 -22.63 -4.33 10.39
C ASN A 182 -22.99 -5.07 9.09
N LYS A 183 -22.36 -4.71 7.97
CA LYS A 183 -22.52 -5.33 6.65
C LYS A 183 -21.58 -6.51 6.44
N ALA A 184 -20.64 -6.75 7.36
CA ALA A 184 -19.68 -7.83 7.25
C ALA A 184 -20.38 -9.19 7.22
N ARG A 185 -19.84 -10.12 6.41
CA ARG A 185 -20.26 -11.53 6.36
C ARG A 185 -19.75 -12.30 7.58
N GLY A 186 -18.52 -11.99 8.01
CA GLY A 186 -17.86 -12.60 9.16
C GLY A 186 -18.15 -11.90 10.48
N ALA A 187 -17.29 -12.13 11.47
CA ALA A 187 -17.38 -11.46 12.76
C ALA A 187 -17.13 -9.95 12.61
N ARG A 188 -17.99 -9.17 13.22
CA ARG A 188 -17.97 -7.71 13.14
C ARG A 188 -16.66 -7.12 13.68
N GLU A 189 -16.10 -7.75 14.69
CA GLU A 189 -14.86 -7.35 15.36
C GLU A 189 -13.63 -7.56 14.47
N ASP A 190 -13.64 -8.58 13.64
CA ASP A 190 -12.51 -8.98 12.81
C ASP A 190 -12.50 -8.28 11.45
N PHE A 191 -13.62 -7.66 11.04
CA PHE A 191 -13.78 -7.07 9.71
C PHE A 191 -12.65 -6.13 9.30
N GLU A 192 -12.24 -5.22 10.18
CA GLU A 192 -11.17 -4.26 9.88
C GLU A 192 -9.80 -4.95 9.78
N GLN A 193 -9.56 -6.00 10.55
CA GLN A 193 -8.35 -6.81 10.44
C GLN A 193 -8.31 -7.60 9.13
N GLU A 194 -9.45 -8.15 8.71
CA GLU A 194 -9.58 -8.83 7.42
C GLU A 194 -9.31 -7.86 6.27
N VAL A 195 -9.86 -6.63 6.32
CA VAL A 195 -9.56 -5.59 5.33
C VAL A 195 -8.07 -5.24 5.30
N MET A 196 -7.39 -5.15 6.44
CA MET A 196 -5.95 -4.87 6.48
C MET A 196 -5.09 -5.99 5.89
N ARG A 197 -5.63 -7.19 5.71
CA ARG A 197 -4.94 -8.33 5.08
C ARG A 197 -5.19 -8.45 3.57
N ILE A 198 -6.07 -7.66 2.99
CA ILE A 198 -6.33 -7.68 1.54
C ILE A 198 -5.02 -7.44 0.77
N GLY A 199 -4.65 -8.35 -0.14
CA GLY A 199 -3.42 -8.23 -0.94
C GLY A 199 -2.11 -8.42 -0.15
N THR A 200 -2.14 -9.00 1.05
CA THR A 200 -0.93 -9.55 1.69
C THR A 200 -0.76 -10.99 1.22
N PHE A 201 0.36 -11.28 0.58
CA PHE A 201 0.79 -12.61 0.18
C PHE A 201 1.38 -13.38 1.34
#